data_92a25b6d7790c020a2174b419128b8e0
#
_entry.id   92a25b6d7790c020a2174b419128b8e0
#
_cell.length_a   1.000
_cell.length_b   1.000
_cell.length_c   1.000
_cell.angle_alpha   90.00
_cell.angle_beta   90.00
_cell.angle_gamma   90.00
#
_symmetry.space_group_name_H-M   'P 1'
#
loop_
_entity.id
_entity.type
_entity.pdbx_description
1 polymer ?
#
loop_
_entity_poly.entity_id
_entity_poly.type
_entity_poly.pdbx_seq_one_letter_code
_entity_poly.pdbx_strand_id
1 'polypeptide(L)'
;GYLIMEIESVLMNPIVWETLKRTLQNKKLSIEDISSTMGFGTTSLRPEPIPLDVKVILLGDYQLFHLLQNHDSKFNKIFKVRADFDYEVVRNEETLHQFAQFIARICKEDQLMAVTPTGVAAMVEFADKQADDKNKLSLRFGPIHAILKEADYWARKAGARSISVKHVHKALAERRFRYNLYEEKSHEAIAEETVMIDVKGGVVGQVNALAVYQLGDISFGRPSRITAEAYMGKAGVINIEREAKLSGKTHDKGIMILSGFLGRTFAQRYPLNLSISITFEQSYGGIDGDSASSTELYAILSSLSGLPIDQGIAVTGSVNQKGQVQAIGGVNQKVEGFYEVCRAKGLTGKQGVMIPKANVKNLMVNHSVLRAVEKGRFHIWAVSTIGQGIEILTGTPAGVADKQGRYPEESVYGRVAQRLKGFVARGFELKNEFGGDEE
;
A
#
# COMPACT_ATOMS: atom_id res chain seq x y z
N GLY A 1 -37.99 -0.50 24.04
CA GLY A 1 -37.74 -0.36 22.59
C GLY A 1 -36.26 -0.32 22.22
N TYR A 2 -35.98 -0.27 20.91
CA TYR A 2 -34.62 -0.11 20.37
C TYR A 2 -34.56 1.14 19.52
N LEU A 3 -33.49 1.91 19.66
CA LEU A 3 -33.20 3.10 18.85
C LEU A 3 -31.81 2.88 18.20
N ILE A 4 -31.75 2.79 16.89
CA ILE A 4 -30.53 2.58 16.11
C ILE A 4 -30.20 3.90 15.42
N MET A 5 -28.97 4.40 15.62
CA MET A 5 -28.53 5.69 15.06
C MET A 5 -27.09 5.62 14.58
N GLU A 6 -26.79 6.36 13.52
CA GLU A 6 -25.43 6.64 13.11
C GLU A 6 -24.81 7.70 14.00
N ILE A 7 -23.69 7.38 14.63
CA ILE A 7 -23.05 8.25 15.62
C ILE A 7 -22.55 9.55 14.99
N GLU A 8 -22.08 9.53 13.76
CA GLU A 8 -21.63 10.74 13.05
C GLU A 8 -22.75 11.77 12.97
N SER A 9 -23.95 11.36 12.57
CA SER A 9 -25.12 12.21 12.46
C SER A 9 -25.50 12.82 13.82
N VAL A 10 -25.32 12.06 14.91
CA VAL A 10 -25.60 12.54 16.28
C VAL A 10 -24.54 13.55 16.74
N LEU A 11 -23.27 13.32 16.41
CA LEU A 11 -22.16 14.19 16.81
C LEU A 11 -22.11 15.52 16.03
N MET A 12 -22.73 15.59 14.86
CA MET A 12 -22.83 16.85 14.10
C MET A 12 -23.54 17.96 14.90
N ASN A 13 -24.35 17.59 15.90
CA ASN A 13 -24.96 18.55 16.80
C ASN A 13 -24.63 18.21 18.27
N PRO A 14 -23.69 18.93 18.89
CA PRO A 14 -23.26 18.67 20.26
C PRO A 14 -24.42 18.70 21.28
N ILE A 15 -25.46 19.51 21.04
CA ILE A 15 -26.63 19.58 21.92
C ILE A 15 -27.41 18.28 21.91
N VAL A 16 -27.54 17.66 20.70
CA VAL A 16 -28.23 16.36 20.54
C VAL A 16 -27.46 15.27 21.28
N TRP A 17 -26.13 15.26 21.17
CA TRP A 17 -25.27 14.29 21.87
C TRP A 17 -25.39 14.39 23.39
N GLU A 18 -25.29 15.61 23.94
CA GLU A 18 -25.43 15.82 25.39
C GLU A 18 -26.86 15.51 25.88
N THR A 19 -27.89 15.87 25.11
CA THR A 19 -29.28 15.54 25.42
C THR A 19 -29.53 14.05 25.42
N LEU A 20 -28.99 13.31 24.42
CA LEU A 20 -29.08 11.85 24.36
C LEU A 20 -28.46 11.22 25.61
N LYS A 21 -27.23 11.61 25.97
CA LYS A 21 -26.55 11.07 27.16
C LYS A 21 -27.35 11.35 28.43
N ARG A 22 -27.84 12.57 28.60
CA ARG A 22 -28.66 12.96 29.77
C ARG A 22 -29.98 12.18 29.82
N THR A 23 -30.66 12.01 28.68
CA THR A 23 -31.90 11.24 28.57
C THR A 23 -31.69 9.78 28.97
N LEU A 24 -30.61 9.15 28.48
CA LEU A 24 -30.30 7.77 28.83
C LEU A 24 -29.92 7.58 30.30
N GLN A 25 -29.18 8.52 30.87
CA GLN A 25 -28.83 8.49 32.30
C GLN A 25 -30.01 8.63 33.19
N ASN A 26 -30.92 9.57 32.88
CA ASN A 26 -32.09 9.89 33.70
C ASN A 26 -33.29 8.98 33.41
N LYS A 27 -33.25 8.18 32.33
CA LYS A 27 -34.37 7.38 31.83
C LYS A 27 -35.65 8.17 31.61
N LYS A 28 -35.52 9.45 31.27
CA LYS A 28 -36.62 10.38 31.02
C LYS A 28 -36.27 11.26 29.80
N LEU A 29 -37.20 11.36 28.86
CA LEU A 29 -37.14 12.28 27.76
C LEU A 29 -37.82 13.58 28.13
N SER A 30 -37.06 14.67 28.15
CA SER A 30 -37.58 16.03 28.32
C SER A 30 -37.55 16.75 26.97
N ILE A 31 -38.69 17.35 26.61
CA ILE A 31 -38.77 18.20 25.41
C ILE A 31 -38.22 19.57 25.84
N GLU A 32 -37.08 19.97 25.27
CA GLU A 32 -36.42 21.24 25.54
C GLU A 32 -36.52 22.14 24.34
N ASP A 33 -36.85 23.39 24.54
CA ASP A 33 -36.82 24.40 23.50
C ASP A 33 -35.37 24.87 23.32
N ILE A 34 -34.83 24.73 22.13
CA ILE A 34 -33.44 25.13 21.77
C ILE A 34 -33.26 26.64 22.00
N SER A 35 -34.28 27.43 21.79
CA SER A 35 -34.23 28.88 22.05
C SER A 35 -33.96 29.22 23.51
N SER A 36 -34.48 28.42 24.43
CA SER A 36 -34.23 28.60 25.88
C SER A 36 -32.81 28.24 26.30
N THR A 37 -32.16 27.35 25.57
CA THR A 37 -30.75 26.93 25.79
C THR A 37 -29.77 27.99 25.25
N MET A 38 -30.20 28.79 24.27
CA MET A 38 -29.41 29.89 23.69
C MET A 38 -29.64 31.24 24.36
N GLY A 39 -30.36 31.28 25.48
CA GLY A 39 -30.53 32.51 26.25
C GLY A 39 -31.60 33.47 25.72
N PHE A 40 -32.38 33.08 24.73
CA PHE A 40 -33.55 33.86 24.27
C PHE A 40 -34.76 33.44 25.09
N GLY A 41 -35.04 34.21 26.13
CA GLY A 41 -36.13 33.93 27.09
C GLY A 41 -37.50 34.06 26.46
N THR A 42 -38.09 32.94 26.03
CA THR A 42 -39.53 32.81 25.86
C THR A 42 -40.05 31.83 26.90
N THR A 43 -41.09 32.26 27.65
CA THR A 43 -41.82 31.40 28.57
C THR A 43 -42.57 30.33 27.76
N SER A 44 -41.92 29.22 27.45
CA SER A 44 -42.60 28.08 26.84
C SER A 44 -43.12 27.14 27.91
N LEU A 45 -44.33 26.64 27.74
CA LEU A 45 -44.89 25.53 28.52
C LEU A 45 -43.97 24.31 28.33
N ARG A 46 -43.36 23.80 29.38
CA ARG A 46 -42.55 22.58 29.34
C ARG A 46 -43.43 21.37 29.58
N PRO A 47 -43.57 20.47 28.60
CA PRO A 47 -44.26 19.21 28.83
C PRO A 47 -43.61 18.41 29.96
N GLU A 48 -44.40 17.60 30.66
CA GLU A 48 -43.86 16.67 31.64
C GLU A 48 -42.89 15.69 31.00
N PRO A 49 -41.75 15.35 31.65
CA PRO A 49 -40.80 14.38 31.14
C PRO A 49 -41.44 13.00 30.98
N ILE A 50 -41.23 12.40 29.81
CA ILE A 50 -41.77 11.08 29.47
C ILE A 50 -40.79 10.00 29.96
N PRO A 51 -41.23 9.01 30.77
CA PRO A 51 -40.37 7.87 31.10
C PRO A 51 -39.91 7.13 29.84
N LEU A 52 -38.61 6.82 29.77
CA LEU A 52 -38.00 6.20 28.61
C LEU A 52 -37.34 4.89 29.01
N ASP A 53 -37.81 3.78 28.39
CA ASP A 53 -37.16 2.48 28.44
C ASP A 53 -36.77 2.07 27.02
N VAL A 54 -35.57 2.51 26.58
CA VAL A 54 -35.03 2.33 25.25
C VAL A 54 -33.59 1.87 25.35
N LYS A 55 -33.25 0.84 24.56
CA LYS A 55 -31.88 0.47 24.31
C LYS A 55 -31.40 1.19 23.07
N VAL A 56 -30.31 1.95 23.20
CA VAL A 56 -29.70 2.68 22.08
C VAL A 56 -28.54 1.89 21.52
N ILE A 57 -28.53 1.76 20.21
CA ILE A 57 -27.47 1.13 19.42
C ILE A 57 -26.87 2.21 18.52
N LEU A 58 -25.59 2.53 18.75
CA LEU A 58 -24.85 3.48 17.94
C LEU A 58 -24.04 2.71 16.88
N LEU A 59 -24.20 3.09 15.62
CA LEU A 59 -23.40 2.61 14.51
C LEU A 59 -22.30 3.63 14.22
N GLY A 60 -21.06 3.19 14.07
CA GLY A 60 -19.94 4.06 13.76
C GLY A 60 -18.67 3.27 13.48
N ASP A 61 -17.63 3.99 13.10
CA ASP A 61 -16.34 3.39 12.82
C ASP A 61 -15.46 3.24 14.08
N TYR A 62 -14.36 2.53 13.89
CA TYR A 62 -13.38 2.28 14.94
C TYR A 62 -12.71 3.57 15.46
N GLN A 63 -12.46 4.54 14.59
CA GLN A 63 -11.78 5.79 14.96
C GLN A 63 -12.68 6.65 15.85
N LEU A 64 -13.96 6.79 15.49
CA LEU A 64 -14.95 7.48 16.28
C LEU A 64 -15.19 6.82 17.65
N PHE A 65 -15.23 5.49 17.68
CA PHE A 65 -15.35 4.77 18.94
C PHE A 65 -14.19 5.13 19.88
N HIS A 66 -12.94 5.08 19.41
CA HIS A 66 -11.78 5.43 20.23
C HIS A 66 -11.74 6.91 20.60
N LEU A 67 -12.13 7.79 19.69
CA LEU A 67 -12.25 9.22 20.00
C LEU A 67 -13.21 9.45 21.19
N LEU A 68 -14.41 8.88 21.12
CA LEU A 68 -15.40 9.01 22.19
C LEU A 68 -14.92 8.33 23.48
N GLN A 69 -14.32 7.16 23.39
CA GLN A 69 -13.78 6.45 24.54
C GLN A 69 -12.73 7.26 25.30
N ASN A 70 -11.88 8.00 24.59
CA ASN A 70 -10.77 8.76 25.16
C ASN A 70 -11.18 10.18 25.60
N HIS A 71 -12.13 10.80 24.91
CA HIS A 71 -12.47 12.22 25.13
C HIS A 71 -13.83 12.47 25.79
N ASP A 72 -14.74 11.47 25.83
CA ASP A 72 -16.04 11.60 26.50
C ASP A 72 -16.09 10.72 27.76
N SER A 73 -15.91 11.32 28.92
CA SER A 73 -15.90 10.62 30.21
C SER A 73 -17.22 9.90 30.56
N LYS A 74 -18.33 10.25 29.91
CA LYS A 74 -19.65 9.64 30.13
C LYS A 74 -19.91 8.49 29.14
N PHE A 75 -19.20 8.45 28.02
CA PHE A 75 -19.44 7.46 26.96
C PHE A 75 -19.40 6.03 27.50
N ASN A 76 -18.30 5.64 28.15
CA ASN A 76 -18.10 4.29 28.70
C ASN A 76 -19.08 3.94 29.86
N LYS A 77 -19.69 4.96 30.50
CA LYS A 77 -20.68 4.73 31.54
C LYS A 77 -22.03 4.36 30.96
N ILE A 78 -22.35 4.88 29.79
CA ILE A 78 -23.65 4.71 29.11
C ILE A 78 -23.58 3.54 28.15
N PHE A 79 -22.59 3.52 27.26
CA PHE A 79 -22.39 2.51 26.20
C PHE A 79 -21.35 1.48 26.64
N LYS A 80 -21.81 0.42 27.32
CA LYS A 80 -20.94 -0.58 27.96
C LYS A 80 -20.61 -1.79 27.08
N VAL A 81 -21.37 -2.00 26.02
CA VAL A 81 -21.24 -3.15 25.12
C VAL A 81 -20.75 -2.64 23.77
N ARG A 82 -19.66 -3.23 23.32
CA ARG A 82 -19.13 -3.06 21.97
C ARG A 82 -19.36 -4.33 21.17
N ALA A 83 -19.83 -4.19 19.93
CA ALA A 83 -19.97 -5.28 18.99
C ALA A 83 -19.17 -4.90 17.73
N ASP A 84 -18.06 -5.60 17.51
CA ASP A 84 -17.23 -5.38 16.34
C ASP A 84 -17.72 -6.22 15.16
N PHE A 85 -17.77 -5.60 13.98
CA PHE A 85 -17.98 -6.28 12.72
C PHE A 85 -16.65 -6.36 11.99
N ASP A 86 -16.19 -7.57 11.71
CA ASP A 86 -15.00 -7.78 10.91
C ASP A 86 -15.29 -7.40 9.45
N TYR A 87 -14.26 -6.94 8.74
CA TYR A 87 -14.32 -6.60 7.32
C TYR A 87 -13.87 -7.73 6.41
N GLU A 88 -13.42 -8.86 6.98
CA GLU A 88 -12.95 -10.03 6.25
C GLU A 88 -13.24 -11.34 7.00
N VAL A 89 -13.31 -12.45 6.27
CA VAL A 89 -13.47 -13.79 6.82
C VAL A 89 -12.57 -14.78 6.11
N VAL A 90 -12.14 -15.85 6.80
CA VAL A 90 -11.36 -16.93 6.18
C VAL A 90 -12.16 -17.60 5.07
N ARG A 91 -11.54 -17.75 3.90
CA ARG A 91 -12.13 -18.43 2.74
C ARG A 91 -12.06 -19.94 2.93
N ASN A 92 -13.21 -20.58 3.11
CA ASN A 92 -13.40 -22.01 3.17
C ASN A 92 -14.74 -22.40 2.50
N GLU A 93 -15.06 -23.68 2.45
CA GLU A 93 -16.31 -24.15 1.78
C GLU A 93 -17.56 -23.56 2.42
N GLU A 94 -17.62 -23.45 3.73
CA GLU A 94 -18.76 -22.89 4.45
C GLU A 94 -18.95 -21.40 4.12
N THR A 95 -17.89 -20.60 4.22
CA THR A 95 -17.94 -19.15 3.93
C THR A 95 -18.19 -18.87 2.46
N LEU A 96 -17.70 -19.70 1.54
CA LEU A 96 -18.04 -19.63 0.11
C LEU A 96 -19.54 -19.92 -0.13
N HIS A 97 -20.11 -20.91 0.57
CA HIS A 97 -21.54 -21.20 0.48
C HIS A 97 -22.38 -20.04 1.04
N GLN A 98 -22.02 -19.49 2.20
CA GLN A 98 -22.66 -18.32 2.78
C GLN A 98 -22.58 -17.09 1.86
N PHE A 99 -21.45 -16.89 1.20
CA PHE A 99 -21.24 -15.81 0.23
C PHE A 99 -22.15 -15.98 -1.00
N ALA A 100 -22.29 -17.21 -1.51
CA ALA A 100 -23.22 -17.50 -2.61
C ALA A 100 -24.70 -17.27 -2.20
N GLN A 101 -25.09 -17.65 -0.98
CA GLN A 101 -26.40 -17.35 -0.42
C GLN A 101 -26.64 -15.84 -0.28
N PHE A 102 -25.62 -15.08 0.15
CA PHE A 102 -25.67 -13.63 0.22
C PHE A 102 -25.92 -13.00 -1.16
N ILE A 103 -25.19 -13.42 -2.20
CA ILE A 103 -25.44 -12.97 -3.58
C ILE A 103 -26.87 -13.29 -4.02
N ALA A 104 -27.35 -14.51 -3.77
CA ALA A 104 -28.71 -14.91 -4.14
C ALA A 104 -29.78 -14.08 -3.42
N ARG A 105 -29.55 -13.74 -2.14
CA ARG A 105 -30.43 -12.87 -1.36
C ARG A 105 -30.49 -11.45 -1.96
N ILE A 106 -29.34 -10.84 -2.27
CA ILE A 106 -29.30 -9.52 -2.93
C ILE A 106 -30.08 -9.55 -4.24
N CYS A 107 -29.85 -10.57 -5.08
CA CYS A 107 -30.57 -10.70 -6.34
C CYS A 107 -32.07 -10.73 -6.15
N LYS A 108 -32.56 -11.40 -5.11
CA LYS A 108 -34.00 -11.46 -4.79
C LYS A 108 -34.54 -10.12 -4.26
N GLU A 109 -33.81 -9.49 -3.31
CA GLU A 109 -34.22 -8.23 -2.67
C GLU A 109 -34.26 -7.07 -3.68
N ASP A 110 -33.27 -6.98 -4.55
CA ASP A 110 -33.13 -5.90 -5.54
C ASP A 110 -33.72 -6.26 -6.93
N GLN A 111 -34.39 -7.39 -7.05
CA GLN A 111 -35.00 -7.87 -8.33
C GLN A 111 -33.97 -7.96 -9.49
N LEU A 112 -32.74 -8.37 -9.18
CA LEU A 112 -31.68 -8.62 -10.15
C LEU A 112 -31.84 -10.01 -10.78
N MET A 113 -31.21 -10.21 -11.94
CA MET A 113 -31.13 -11.53 -12.57
C MET A 113 -30.36 -12.51 -11.69
N ALA A 114 -30.68 -13.80 -11.78
CA ALA A 114 -29.94 -14.86 -11.13
C ALA A 114 -28.48 -14.91 -11.63
N VAL A 115 -27.55 -15.19 -10.73
CA VAL A 115 -26.13 -15.31 -11.04
C VAL A 115 -25.77 -16.76 -11.31
N THR A 116 -25.05 -17.02 -12.39
CA THR A 116 -24.53 -18.36 -12.70
C THR A 116 -23.40 -18.75 -11.74
N PRO A 117 -23.06 -20.04 -11.58
CA PRO A 117 -21.91 -20.47 -10.78
C PRO A 117 -20.60 -19.76 -11.18
N THR A 118 -20.37 -19.56 -12.49
CA THR A 118 -19.19 -18.83 -12.99
C THR A 118 -19.25 -17.33 -12.64
N GLY A 119 -20.44 -16.74 -12.57
CA GLY A 119 -20.63 -15.38 -12.09
C GLY A 119 -20.35 -15.24 -10.60
N VAL A 120 -20.80 -16.22 -9.78
CA VAL A 120 -20.49 -16.27 -8.36
C VAL A 120 -18.97 -16.39 -8.14
N ALA A 121 -18.29 -17.28 -8.90
CA ALA A 121 -16.84 -17.41 -8.83
C ALA A 121 -16.10 -16.08 -9.11
N ALA A 122 -16.53 -15.32 -10.13
CA ALA A 122 -15.97 -14.01 -10.41
C ALA A 122 -16.24 -12.97 -9.30
N MET A 123 -17.38 -13.05 -8.62
CA MET A 123 -17.68 -12.23 -7.44
C MET A 123 -16.83 -12.62 -6.24
N VAL A 124 -16.52 -13.91 -6.07
CA VAL A 124 -15.57 -14.40 -5.06
C VAL A 124 -14.17 -13.84 -5.33
N GLU A 125 -13.67 -13.92 -6.56
CA GLU A 125 -12.37 -13.33 -6.94
C GLU A 125 -12.32 -11.82 -6.65
N PHE A 126 -13.43 -11.13 -6.89
CA PHE A 126 -13.51 -9.71 -6.53
C PHE A 126 -13.46 -9.49 -5.01
N ALA A 127 -14.17 -10.33 -4.22
CA ALA A 127 -14.14 -10.26 -2.76
C ALA A 127 -12.77 -10.60 -2.17
N ASP A 128 -12.06 -11.60 -2.73
CA ASP A 128 -10.68 -11.94 -2.37
C ASP A 128 -9.74 -10.72 -2.61
N LYS A 129 -9.86 -10.07 -3.78
CA LYS A 129 -9.08 -8.86 -4.10
C LYS A 129 -9.38 -7.70 -3.16
N GLN A 130 -10.63 -7.55 -2.71
CA GLN A 130 -11.01 -6.53 -1.73
C GLN A 130 -10.47 -6.83 -0.33
N ALA A 131 -10.25 -8.10 0.01
CA ALA A 131 -9.61 -8.52 1.26
C ALA A 131 -8.07 -8.45 1.20
N ASP A 132 -7.49 -8.25 0.01
CA ASP A 132 -6.05 -8.29 -0.26
C ASP A 132 -5.36 -9.57 0.28
N ASP A 133 -6.09 -10.68 0.33
CA ASP A 133 -5.57 -12.01 0.70
C ASP A 133 -6.39 -13.12 0.02
N LYS A 134 -5.73 -13.97 -0.78
CA LYS A 134 -6.38 -15.06 -1.52
C LYS A 134 -7.03 -16.15 -0.63
N ASN A 135 -6.76 -16.12 0.65
CA ASN A 135 -7.34 -17.04 1.64
C ASN A 135 -8.48 -16.40 2.44
N LYS A 136 -8.92 -15.19 2.08
CA LYS A 136 -9.96 -14.43 2.77
C LYS A 136 -10.96 -13.85 1.80
N LEU A 137 -12.18 -13.65 2.28
CA LEU A 137 -13.27 -12.96 1.60
C LEU A 137 -13.54 -11.63 2.29
N SER A 138 -13.74 -10.57 1.53
CA SER A 138 -14.17 -9.29 2.07
C SER A 138 -15.63 -9.35 2.49
N LEU A 139 -15.92 -8.79 3.67
CA LEU A 139 -17.27 -8.56 4.19
C LEU A 139 -17.74 -7.11 3.94
N ARG A 140 -17.04 -6.35 3.12
CA ARG A 140 -17.47 -5.02 2.66
C ARG A 140 -18.54 -5.19 1.59
N PHE A 141 -19.78 -5.33 2.01
CA PHE A 141 -20.89 -5.68 1.14
C PHE A 141 -21.29 -4.58 0.15
N GLY A 142 -21.06 -3.31 0.47
CA GLY A 142 -21.39 -2.17 -0.41
C GLY A 142 -20.72 -2.28 -1.80
N PRO A 143 -19.40 -2.40 -1.91
CA PRO A 143 -18.70 -2.62 -3.19
C PRO A 143 -19.17 -3.86 -3.94
N ILE A 144 -19.41 -4.98 -3.22
CA ILE A 144 -19.89 -6.24 -3.82
C ILE A 144 -21.28 -6.04 -4.45
N HIS A 145 -22.17 -5.39 -3.71
CA HIS A 145 -23.51 -5.05 -4.17
C HIS A 145 -23.49 -4.12 -5.40
N ALA A 146 -22.65 -3.10 -5.40
CA ALA A 146 -22.50 -2.18 -6.53
C ALA A 146 -22.08 -2.91 -7.81
N ILE A 147 -21.05 -3.79 -7.72
CA ILE A 147 -20.62 -4.59 -8.89
C ILE A 147 -21.72 -5.53 -9.37
N LEU A 148 -22.47 -6.13 -8.46
CA LEU A 148 -23.56 -7.03 -8.83
C LEU A 148 -24.67 -6.29 -9.61
N LYS A 149 -25.06 -5.08 -9.19
CA LYS A 149 -26.00 -4.21 -9.92
C LYS A 149 -25.49 -3.81 -11.30
N GLU A 150 -24.20 -3.44 -11.39
CA GLU A 150 -23.61 -3.12 -12.69
C GLU A 150 -23.55 -4.36 -13.61
N ALA A 151 -23.27 -5.53 -13.07
CA ALA A 151 -23.26 -6.79 -13.84
C ALA A 151 -24.66 -7.17 -14.33
N ASP A 152 -25.72 -6.91 -13.54
CA ASP A 152 -27.12 -7.07 -13.97
C ASP A 152 -27.46 -6.13 -15.13
N TYR A 153 -27.08 -4.87 -15.05
CA TYR A 153 -27.25 -3.91 -16.14
C TYR A 153 -26.63 -4.42 -17.44
N TRP A 154 -25.38 -4.91 -17.39
CA TRP A 154 -24.70 -5.43 -18.56
C TRP A 154 -25.30 -6.73 -19.09
N ALA A 155 -25.82 -7.59 -18.20
CA ALA A 155 -26.52 -8.80 -18.57
C ALA A 155 -27.82 -8.46 -19.32
N ARG A 156 -28.64 -7.54 -18.80
CA ARG A 156 -29.88 -7.05 -19.46
C ARG A 156 -29.60 -6.42 -20.83
N LYS A 157 -28.57 -5.56 -20.88
CA LYS A 157 -28.14 -4.90 -22.13
C LYS A 157 -27.71 -5.91 -23.21
N ALA A 158 -27.12 -7.04 -22.78
CA ALA A 158 -26.71 -8.13 -23.67
C ALA A 158 -27.87 -9.10 -24.03
N GLY A 159 -29.08 -8.89 -23.52
CA GLY A 159 -30.22 -9.80 -23.71
C GLY A 159 -30.02 -11.18 -23.04
N ALA A 160 -29.16 -11.26 -22.03
CA ALA A 160 -28.90 -12.51 -21.33
C ALA A 160 -30.05 -12.86 -20.36
N ARG A 161 -30.13 -14.14 -19.97
CA ARG A 161 -31.14 -14.63 -19.01
C ARG A 161 -30.59 -14.65 -17.56
N SER A 162 -29.26 -14.47 -17.37
CA SER A 162 -28.61 -14.55 -16.09
C SER A 162 -27.27 -13.81 -16.12
N ILE A 163 -26.77 -13.42 -14.93
CA ILE A 163 -25.46 -12.80 -14.75
C ILE A 163 -24.39 -13.89 -14.79
N SER A 164 -23.45 -13.80 -15.72
CA SER A 164 -22.31 -14.70 -15.86
C SER A 164 -21.00 -13.99 -15.59
N VAL A 165 -19.88 -14.72 -15.54
CA VAL A 165 -18.52 -14.18 -15.42
C VAL A 165 -18.24 -13.04 -16.41
N LYS A 166 -18.73 -13.12 -17.65
CA LYS A 166 -18.55 -12.07 -18.67
C LYS A 166 -19.15 -10.73 -18.22
N HIS A 167 -20.32 -10.76 -17.59
CA HIS A 167 -21.02 -9.57 -17.15
C HIS A 167 -20.35 -8.95 -15.91
N VAL A 168 -19.87 -9.78 -14.98
CA VAL A 168 -19.08 -9.32 -13.83
C VAL A 168 -17.76 -8.67 -14.30
N HIS A 169 -17.02 -9.33 -15.18
CA HIS A 169 -15.78 -8.76 -15.73
C HIS A 169 -16.04 -7.47 -16.53
N LYS A 170 -17.17 -7.39 -17.26
CA LYS A 170 -17.55 -6.15 -17.96
C LYS A 170 -17.84 -5.02 -16.98
N ALA A 171 -18.58 -5.29 -15.91
CA ALA A 171 -18.85 -4.30 -14.86
C ALA A 171 -17.54 -3.79 -14.21
N LEU A 172 -16.62 -4.68 -13.88
CA LEU A 172 -15.31 -4.31 -13.33
C LEU A 172 -14.47 -3.48 -14.30
N ALA A 173 -14.46 -3.86 -15.59
CA ALA A 173 -13.75 -3.13 -16.63
C ALA A 173 -14.32 -1.72 -16.85
N GLU A 174 -15.64 -1.59 -16.90
CA GLU A 174 -16.32 -0.31 -17.07
C GLU A 174 -16.17 0.60 -15.85
N ARG A 175 -16.18 0.01 -14.64
CA ARG A 175 -15.86 0.75 -13.43
C ARG A 175 -14.45 1.31 -13.50
N ARG A 176 -13.45 0.50 -13.88
CA ARG A 176 -12.08 0.98 -14.07
C ARG A 176 -12.01 2.08 -15.13
N PHE A 177 -12.65 1.89 -16.29
CA PHE A 177 -12.66 2.86 -17.38
C PHE A 177 -13.18 4.25 -16.95
N ARG A 178 -14.18 4.31 -16.09
CA ARG A 178 -14.73 5.59 -15.60
C ARG A 178 -13.77 6.41 -14.75
N TYR A 179 -12.74 5.79 -14.19
CA TYR A 179 -11.82 6.43 -13.24
C TYR A 179 -10.35 6.38 -13.65
N ASN A 180 -10.01 5.75 -14.78
CA ASN A 180 -8.63 5.46 -15.16
C ASN A 180 -7.94 6.59 -15.95
N LEU A 181 -8.58 7.72 -16.17
CA LEU A 181 -8.01 8.82 -16.99
C LEU A 181 -6.61 9.24 -16.50
N TYR A 182 -6.43 9.36 -15.20
CA TYR A 182 -5.13 9.74 -14.63
C TYR A 182 -4.07 8.63 -14.82
N GLU A 183 -4.48 7.37 -14.69
CA GLU A 183 -3.63 6.21 -14.98
C GLU A 183 -3.20 6.21 -16.46
N GLU A 184 -4.14 6.43 -17.39
CA GLU A 184 -3.88 6.52 -18.83
C GLU A 184 -2.91 7.65 -19.16
N LYS A 185 -3.13 8.85 -18.61
CA LYS A 185 -2.23 10.00 -18.79
C LYS A 185 -0.83 9.73 -18.21
N SER A 186 -0.75 9.03 -17.11
CA SER A 186 0.53 8.61 -16.54
C SER A 186 1.28 7.63 -17.44
N HIS A 187 0.57 6.65 -18.03
CA HIS A 187 1.16 5.71 -18.99
C HIS A 187 1.56 6.40 -20.30
N GLU A 188 0.76 7.34 -20.80
CA GLU A 188 1.09 8.16 -21.97
C GLU A 188 2.41 8.93 -21.76
N ALA A 189 2.56 9.63 -20.62
CA ALA A 189 3.78 10.37 -20.29
C ALA A 189 5.03 9.48 -20.20
N ILE A 190 4.88 8.22 -19.73
CA ILE A 190 5.97 7.25 -19.72
C ILE A 190 6.27 6.71 -21.13
N ALA A 191 5.24 6.49 -21.94
CA ALA A 191 5.41 5.99 -23.31
C ALA A 191 6.07 7.04 -24.21
N GLU A 192 5.77 8.31 -24.01
CA GLU A 192 6.35 9.48 -24.71
C GLU A 192 7.71 9.91 -24.13
N GLU A 193 8.22 9.19 -23.11
CA GLU A 193 9.48 9.49 -22.44
C GLU A 193 9.53 10.85 -21.71
N THR A 194 8.39 11.52 -21.55
CA THR A 194 8.27 12.71 -20.68
C THR A 194 8.57 12.33 -19.22
N VAL A 195 8.17 11.14 -18.80
CA VAL A 195 8.61 10.50 -17.56
C VAL A 195 9.56 9.35 -17.90
N MET A 196 10.78 9.46 -17.43
CA MET A 196 11.88 8.55 -17.80
C MET A 196 11.82 7.25 -17.02
N ILE A 197 11.29 6.18 -17.62
CA ILE A 197 11.28 4.82 -17.09
C ILE A 197 11.87 3.88 -18.14
N ASP A 198 13.00 3.28 -17.83
CA ASP A 198 13.62 2.25 -18.65
C ASP A 198 13.04 0.88 -18.30
N VAL A 199 12.75 0.06 -19.31
CA VAL A 199 12.22 -1.31 -19.12
C VAL A 199 13.13 -2.37 -19.76
N LYS A 200 14.37 -2.01 -20.07
CA LYS A 200 15.41 -2.88 -20.67
C LYS A 200 16.79 -2.28 -20.46
N GLY A 201 17.83 -3.10 -20.56
CA GLY A 201 19.20 -2.67 -20.38
C GLY A 201 19.66 -2.72 -18.93
N GLY A 202 20.92 -2.42 -18.68
CA GLY A 202 21.52 -2.39 -17.35
C GLY A 202 22.10 -1.01 -17.05
N VAL A 203 21.80 -0.45 -15.88
CA VAL A 203 22.30 0.86 -15.43
C VAL A 203 22.81 0.75 -14.01
N VAL A 204 23.97 1.35 -13.73
CA VAL A 204 24.56 1.40 -12.38
C VAL A 204 23.86 2.47 -11.56
N GLY A 205 23.51 2.15 -10.31
CA GLY A 205 22.91 3.08 -9.38
C GLY A 205 21.47 3.48 -9.69
N GLN A 206 20.80 2.80 -10.64
CA GLN A 206 19.41 3.08 -11.03
C GLN A 206 18.53 1.85 -10.89
N VAL A 207 17.29 2.04 -10.42
CA VAL A 207 16.29 0.97 -10.29
C VAL A 207 14.87 1.52 -10.39
N ASN A 208 13.94 0.72 -10.91
CA ASN A 208 12.51 1.05 -10.96
C ASN A 208 11.83 0.67 -9.65
N ALA A 209 11.40 1.66 -8.88
CA ALA A 209 10.51 1.50 -7.72
C ALA A 209 9.04 1.47 -8.15
N LEU A 210 8.16 1.02 -7.25
CA LEU A 210 6.72 0.94 -7.51
C LEU A 210 5.93 1.64 -6.40
N ALA A 211 5.17 2.66 -6.79
CA ALA A 211 4.23 3.38 -5.93
C ALA A 211 2.78 2.98 -6.24
N VAL A 212 1.89 3.19 -5.27
CA VAL A 212 0.42 3.07 -5.47
C VAL A 212 -0.19 4.45 -5.34
N TYR A 213 -1.00 4.80 -6.31
CA TYR A 213 -1.81 6.02 -6.30
C TYR A 213 -3.26 5.63 -6.07
N GLN A 214 -3.91 6.31 -5.12
CA GLN A 214 -5.32 6.12 -4.83
C GLN A 214 -6.10 7.35 -5.24
N LEU A 215 -7.09 7.16 -6.10
CA LEU A 215 -7.98 8.20 -6.60
C LEU A 215 -9.43 7.76 -6.37
N GLY A 216 -10.01 8.27 -5.30
CA GLY A 216 -11.34 7.81 -4.85
C GLY A 216 -11.35 6.31 -4.57
N ASP A 217 -12.21 5.58 -5.28
CA ASP A 217 -12.42 4.14 -5.10
C ASP A 217 -11.44 3.26 -5.89
N ILE A 218 -10.56 3.85 -6.70
CA ILE A 218 -9.62 3.11 -7.54
C ILE A 218 -8.19 3.41 -7.13
N SER A 219 -7.39 2.34 -7.11
CA SER A 219 -5.94 2.42 -6.93
C SER A 219 -5.22 1.75 -8.10
N PHE A 220 -4.11 2.33 -8.52
CA PHE A 220 -3.25 1.78 -9.56
C PHE A 220 -1.78 1.92 -9.19
N GLY A 221 -0.94 1.06 -9.76
CA GLY A 221 0.50 1.10 -9.58
C GLY A 221 1.19 1.95 -10.65
N ARG A 222 2.25 2.65 -10.24
CA ARG A 222 3.09 3.43 -11.16
C ARG A 222 4.56 3.20 -10.83
N PRO A 223 5.42 2.93 -11.83
CA PRO A 223 6.87 2.94 -11.62
C PRO A 223 7.39 4.35 -11.41
N SER A 224 8.43 4.46 -10.58
CA SER A 224 9.25 5.65 -10.40
C SER A 224 10.72 5.24 -10.47
N ARG A 225 11.55 6.04 -11.15
CA ARG A 225 12.99 5.81 -11.18
C ARG A 225 13.60 6.27 -9.87
N ILE A 226 14.41 5.41 -9.24
CA ILE A 226 15.29 5.77 -8.14
C ILE A 226 16.72 5.76 -8.66
N THR A 227 17.49 6.79 -8.31
CA THR A 227 18.93 6.85 -8.54
C THR A 227 19.68 7.01 -7.23
N ALA A 228 20.88 6.43 -7.16
CA ALA A 228 21.78 6.55 -6.05
C ALA A 228 23.21 6.81 -6.55
N GLU A 229 23.82 7.91 -6.11
CA GLU A 229 25.17 8.28 -6.45
C GLU A 229 26.07 8.25 -5.20
N ALA A 230 27.09 7.38 -5.24
CA ALA A 230 28.02 7.17 -4.15
C ALA A 230 29.36 7.85 -4.43
N TYR A 231 29.81 8.67 -3.50
CA TYR A 231 31.10 9.38 -3.58
C TYR A 231 31.77 9.45 -2.21
N MET A 232 33.03 9.83 -2.20
CA MET A 232 33.81 9.97 -0.98
C MET A 232 33.28 11.16 -0.16
N GLY A 233 33.00 10.94 1.12
CA GLY A 233 32.46 11.98 2.02
C GLY A 233 32.19 11.42 3.41
N LYS A 234 31.50 12.20 4.25
CA LYS A 234 31.14 11.82 5.62
C LYS A 234 29.67 11.97 5.94
N ALA A 235 28.85 12.37 4.98
CA ALA A 235 27.45 12.65 5.22
C ALA A 235 26.57 11.38 5.36
N GLY A 236 27.08 10.20 5.00
CA GLY A 236 26.30 8.97 5.00
C GLY A 236 25.26 8.98 3.87
N VAL A 237 24.05 8.47 4.16
CA VAL A 237 22.95 8.45 3.20
C VAL A 237 22.19 9.78 3.25
N ILE A 238 22.19 10.48 2.13
CA ILE A 238 21.48 11.75 1.92
C ILE A 238 20.22 11.44 1.09
N ASN A 239 19.07 11.64 1.70
CA ASN A 239 17.79 11.53 1.00
C ASN A 239 17.38 12.90 0.49
N ILE A 240 17.33 13.08 -0.83
CA ILE A 240 17.03 14.38 -1.45
C ILE A 240 15.60 14.80 -1.13
N GLU A 241 14.64 13.90 -1.11
CA GLU A 241 13.25 14.20 -0.75
C GLU A 241 13.11 14.73 0.66
N ARG A 242 13.88 14.18 1.62
CA ARG A 242 13.90 14.68 3.00
C ARG A 242 14.46 16.09 3.08
N GLU A 243 15.60 16.32 2.44
CA GLU A 243 16.24 17.65 2.43
C GLU A 243 15.34 18.70 1.72
N ALA A 244 14.59 18.26 0.70
CA ALA A 244 13.62 19.10 -0.01
C ALA A 244 12.24 19.20 0.69
N LYS A 245 12.05 18.54 1.86
CA LYS A 245 10.77 18.46 2.61
C LYS A 245 9.62 17.84 1.81
N LEU A 246 9.94 16.91 0.95
CA LEU A 246 9.00 16.12 0.14
C LEU A 246 8.79 14.70 0.69
N SER A 247 9.48 14.31 1.79
CA SER A 247 9.33 12.99 2.41
C SER A 247 8.44 13.00 3.64
N GLY A 248 7.65 11.94 3.80
CA GLY A 248 6.90 11.66 5.01
C GLY A 248 7.72 10.91 6.07
N LYS A 249 7.23 10.89 7.31
CA LYS A 249 7.94 10.31 8.46
C LYS A 249 8.24 8.82 8.31
N THR A 250 7.38 8.07 7.62
CA THR A 250 7.56 6.63 7.41
C THR A 250 8.68 6.36 6.41
N HIS A 251 8.78 7.18 5.36
CA HIS A 251 9.87 7.12 4.41
C HIS A 251 11.22 7.48 5.06
N ASP A 252 11.29 8.56 5.85
CA ASP A 252 12.49 8.96 6.60
C ASP A 252 12.99 7.84 7.51
N LYS A 253 12.06 7.15 8.21
CA LYS A 253 12.39 5.97 9.01
C LYS A 253 13.02 4.87 8.15
N GLY A 254 12.50 4.63 6.95
CA GLY A 254 13.07 3.68 5.98
C GLY A 254 14.55 4.00 5.69
N ILE A 255 14.86 5.24 5.38
CA ILE A 255 16.24 5.69 5.12
C ILE A 255 17.19 5.47 6.31
N MET A 256 16.72 5.72 7.53
CA MET A 256 17.52 5.44 8.74
C MET A 256 17.82 3.93 8.88
N ILE A 257 16.86 3.07 8.53
CA ILE A 257 17.02 1.62 8.52
C ILE A 257 18.08 1.18 7.50
N LEU A 258 18.09 1.78 6.30
CA LEU A 258 19.13 1.51 5.28
C LEU A 258 20.53 1.83 5.80
N SER A 259 20.70 2.97 6.45
CA SER A 259 21.97 3.37 7.08
C SER A 259 22.41 2.34 8.14
N GLY A 260 21.48 1.83 8.93
CA GLY A 260 21.72 0.76 9.89
C GLY A 260 22.18 -0.55 9.24
N PHE A 261 21.54 -0.94 8.11
CA PHE A 261 21.97 -2.13 7.33
C PHE A 261 23.39 -1.96 6.78
N LEU A 262 23.70 -0.82 6.18
CA LEU A 262 25.04 -0.53 5.62
C LEU A 262 26.10 -0.55 6.72
N GLY A 263 25.83 0.08 7.85
CA GLY A 263 26.72 0.08 9.01
C GLY A 263 26.97 -1.32 9.55
N ARG A 264 25.92 -2.12 9.74
CA ARG A 264 26.03 -3.49 10.20
C ARG A 264 26.82 -4.38 9.22
N THR A 265 26.60 -4.20 7.93
CA THR A 265 27.18 -5.10 6.90
C THR A 265 28.62 -4.72 6.56
N PHE A 266 28.94 -3.45 6.48
CA PHE A 266 30.20 -2.99 5.92
C PHE A 266 31.10 -2.18 6.87
N ALA A 267 30.56 -1.65 8.00
CA ALA A 267 31.31 -0.78 8.92
C ALA A 267 31.86 -1.50 10.15
N GLN A 268 32.07 -2.81 10.10
CA GLN A 268 32.54 -3.57 11.26
C GLN A 268 34.06 -3.42 11.51
N ARG A 269 34.82 -3.00 10.49
CA ARG A 269 36.27 -2.85 10.56
C ARG A 269 36.75 -1.42 10.35
N TYR A 270 36.04 -0.67 9.51
CA TYR A 270 36.35 0.69 9.12
C TYR A 270 35.10 1.54 9.15
N PRO A 271 35.18 2.82 9.52
CA PRO A 271 34.04 3.71 9.44
C PRO A 271 33.58 3.88 7.97
N LEU A 272 32.30 4.15 7.78
CA LEU A 272 31.75 4.47 6.45
C LEU A 272 32.15 5.91 6.08
N ASN A 273 33.26 6.08 5.36
CA ASN A 273 33.68 7.37 4.81
C ASN A 273 33.08 7.56 3.41
N LEU A 274 31.77 7.70 3.38
CA LEU A 274 31.03 7.83 2.14
C LEU A 274 29.91 8.85 2.28
N SER A 275 29.51 9.43 1.17
CA SER A 275 28.26 10.13 0.98
C SER A 275 27.50 9.47 -0.17
N ILE A 276 26.21 9.22 0.00
CA ILE A 276 25.33 8.66 -1.02
C ILE A 276 24.10 9.53 -1.11
N SER A 277 23.88 10.17 -2.25
CA SER A 277 22.62 10.84 -2.54
C SER A 277 21.65 9.86 -3.19
N ILE A 278 20.40 9.86 -2.71
CA ILE A 278 19.31 9.05 -3.25
C ILE A 278 18.17 9.98 -3.61
N THR A 279 17.52 9.72 -4.75
CA THR A 279 16.33 10.47 -5.16
C THR A 279 15.36 9.61 -5.98
N PHE A 280 14.08 9.97 -5.89
CA PHE A 280 13.03 9.54 -6.82
C PHE A 280 12.96 10.55 -7.96
N GLU A 281 13.53 10.18 -9.09
CA GLU A 281 13.56 11.06 -10.25
C GLU A 281 12.15 11.47 -10.69
N GLN A 282 12.00 12.75 -11.04
CA GLN A 282 10.75 13.34 -11.52
C GLN A 282 9.53 13.12 -10.58
N SER A 283 9.78 13.03 -9.27
CA SER A 283 8.76 12.97 -8.24
C SER A 283 8.69 14.30 -7.51
N TYR A 284 7.71 15.13 -7.84
CA TYR A 284 7.51 16.48 -7.28
C TYR A 284 6.37 16.54 -6.26
N GLY A 285 5.64 15.44 -6.10
CA GLY A 285 4.68 15.23 -5.02
C GLY A 285 5.34 14.61 -3.79
N GLY A 286 4.70 14.69 -2.64
CA GLY A 286 5.22 14.06 -1.43
C GLY A 286 5.32 12.54 -1.57
N ILE A 287 6.38 11.95 -0.99
CA ILE A 287 6.59 10.50 -0.90
C ILE A 287 6.45 10.10 0.56
N ASP A 288 5.63 9.10 0.86
CA ASP A 288 5.58 8.48 2.18
C ASP A 288 5.46 6.95 2.06
N GLY A 289 5.76 6.26 3.17
CA GLY A 289 5.83 4.80 3.23
C GLY A 289 7.25 4.26 3.04
N ASP A 290 7.50 3.10 3.62
CA ASP A 290 8.80 2.41 3.60
C ASP A 290 8.90 1.33 2.50
N SER A 291 7.87 1.20 1.66
CA SER A 291 7.75 0.12 0.66
C SER A 291 8.76 0.18 -0.49
N ALA A 292 9.54 1.25 -0.59
CA ALA A 292 10.63 1.42 -1.54
C ALA A 292 12.02 1.21 -0.91
N SER A 293 12.13 1.01 0.41
CA SER A 293 13.42 0.98 1.08
C SER A 293 14.34 -0.15 0.61
N SER A 294 13.81 -1.32 0.21
CA SER A 294 14.64 -2.33 -0.44
C SER A 294 15.14 -1.88 -1.82
N THR A 295 14.33 -1.14 -2.58
CA THR A 295 14.67 -0.62 -3.90
C THR A 295 15.81 0.41 -3.81
N GLU A 296 15.70 1.33 -2.86
CA GLU A 296 16.74 2.31 -2.56
C GLU A 296 18.06 1.64 -2.17
N LEU A 297 17.99 0.58 -1.35
CA LEU A 297 19.17 -0.18 -0.93
C LEU A 297 19.83 -0.89 -2.12
N TYR A 298 19.07 -1.42 -3.07
CA TYR A 298 19.61 -2.00 -4.29
C TYR A 298 20.33 -0.95 -5.16
N ALA A 299 19.76 0.24 -5.30
CA ALA A 299 20.42 1.34 -6.01
C ALA A 299 21.76 1.72 -5.35
N ILE A 300 21.80 1.80 -4.02
CA ILE A 300 23.03 2.03 -3.25
C ILE A 300 24.09 0.94 -3.51
N LEU A 301 23.69 -0.33 -3.39
CA LEU A 301 24.59 -1.47 -3.58
C LEU A 301 25.13 -1.52 -5.01
N SER A 302 24.31 -1.20 -6.00
CA SER A 302 24.72 -1.08 -7.39
C SER A 302 25.72 0.05 -7.60
N SER A 303 25.44 1.26 -7.10
CA SER A 303 26.33 2.42 -7.17
C SER A 303 27.69 2.12 -6.54
N LEU A 304 27.72 1.48 -5.36
CA LEU A 304 28.95 1.14 -4.65
C LEU A 304 29.72 -0.01 -5.32
N SER A 305 29.05 -1.03 -5.82
CA SER A 305 29.71 -2.19 -6.47
C SER A 305 30.12 -1.92 -7.92
N GLY A 306 29.56 -0.88 -8.55
CA GLY A 306 29.74 -0.61 -9.99
C GLY A 306 29.03 -1.63 -10.89
N LEU A 307 28.13 -2.45 -10.36
CA LEU A 307 27.40 -3.46 -11.12
C LEU A 307 26.06 -2.90 -11.59
N PRO A 308 25.72 -3.02 -12.88
CA PRO A 308 24.46 -2.53 -13.42
C PRO A 308 23.28 -3.38 -12.92
N ILE A 309 22.15 -2.73 -12.69
CA ILE A 309 20.84 -3.35 -12.41
C ILE A 309 20.04 -3.48 -13.71
N ASP A 310 19.44 -4.65 -13.94
CA ASP A 310 18.52 -4.88 -15.07
C ASP A 310 17.27 -3.99 -14.90
N GLN A 311 17.11 -3.02 -15.81
CA GLN A 311 16.00 -2.07 -15.82
C GLN A 311 14.67 -2.70 -16.23
N GLY A 312 14.68 -3.92 -16.74
CA GLY A 312 13.49 -4.73 -16.98
C GLY A 312 12.82 -5.23 -15.69
N ILE A 313 13.48 -5.10 -14.55
CA ILE A 313 12.98 -5.57 -13.25
C ILE A 313 12.65 -4.39 -12.36
N ALA A 314 11.34 -4.19 -12.08
CA ALA A 314 10.92 -3.25 -11.05
C ALA A 314 10.89 -3.93 -9.67
N VAL A 315 11.06 -3.15 -8.63
CA VAL A 315 11.21 -3.67 -7.27
C VAL A 315 10.22 -2.99 -6.31
N THR A 316 9.70 -3.74 -5.38
CA THR A 316 9.01 -3.21 -4.21
C THR A 316 9.27 -4.09 -2.99
N GLY A 317 9.41 -3.47 -1.83
CA GLY A 317 9.65 -4.17 -0.57
C GLY A 317 10.15 -3.21 0.50
N SER A 318 9.71 -3.40 1.73
CA SER A 318 10.34 -2.81 2.90
C SER A 318 11.52 -3.69 3.35
N VAL A 319 12.49 -3.13 4.02
CA VAL A 319 13.64 -3.87 4.54
C VAL A 319 13.92 -3.50 6.00
N ASN A 320 14.38 -4.47 6.79
CA ASN A 320 14.87 -4.20 8.14
C ASN A 320 16.40 -4.10 8.18
N GLN A 321 16.95 -3.68 9.33
CA GLN A 321 18.40 -3.52 9.53
C GLN A 321 19.22 -4.82 9.36
N LYS A 322 18.55 -5.98 9.33
CA LYS A 322 19.18 -7.30 9.11
C LYS A 322 19.18 -7.71 7.63
N GLY A 323 18.60 -6.87 6.75
CA GLY A 323 18.50 -7.17 5.32
C GLY A 323 17.37 -8.16 4.97
N GLN A 324 16.40 -8.35 5.86
CA GLN A 324 15.21 -9.14 5.58
C GLN A 324 14.17 -8.27 4.88
N VAL A 325 13.64 -8.75 3.76
CA VAL A 325 12.61 -8.06 2.98
C VAL A 325 11.24 -8.32 3.60
N GLN A 326 10.49 -7.25 3.84
CA GLN A 326 9.23 -7.25 4.57
C GLN A 326 8.06 -6.95 3.63
N ALA A 327 6.86 -7.43 4.00
CA ALA A 327 5.63 -7.23 3.23
C ALA A 327 5.25 -5.74 3.09
N ILE A 328 4.58 -5.45 1.96
CA ILE A 328 4.09 -4.11 1.62
C ILE A 328 2.63 -4.18 1.19
N GLY A 329 1.96 -3.04 1.16
CA GLY A 329 0.60 -2.92 0.62
C GLY A 329 0.58 -2.71 -0.90
N GLY A 330 -0.55 -3.09 -1.52
CA GLY A 330 -0.82 -2.81 -2.94
C GLY A 330 0.05 -3.57 -3.92
N VAL A 331 0.46 -4.79 -3.60
CA VAL A 331 1.33 -5.60 -4.46
C VAL A 331 0.71 -5.86 -5.84
N ASN A 332 -0.61 -6.07 -5.90
CA ASN A 332 -1.31 -6.33 -7.16
C ASN A 332 -1.25 -5.11 -8.09
N GLN A 333 -1.58 -3.94 -7.57
CA GLN A 333 -1.53 -2.67 -8.32
C GLN A 333 -0.12 -2.38 -8.82
N LYS A 334 0.89 -2.60 -8.00
CA LYS A 334 2.30 -2.40 -8.34
C LYS A 334 2.75 -3.31 -9.48
N VAL A 335 2.42 -4.60 -9.42
CA VAL A 335 2.74 -5.58 -10.47
C VAL A 335 1.99 -5.24 -11.77
N GLU A 336 0.68 -4.96 -11.68
CA GLU A 336 -0.17 -4.62 -12.82
C GLU A 336 0.32 -3.33 -13.51
N GLY A 337 0.64 -2.28 -12.72
CA GLY A 337 1.11 -1.01 -13.26
C GLY A 337 2.43 -1.13 -14.03
N PHE A 338 3.42 -1.85 -13.51
CA PHE A 338 4.67 -2.06 -14.24
C PHE A 338 4.49 -2.94 -15.49
N TYR A 339 3.64 -3.97 -15.40
CA TYR A 339 3.29 -4.77 -16.56
C TYR A 339 2.71 -3.93 -17.71
N GLU A 340 1.78 -3.01 -17.41
CA GLU A 340 1.19 -2.14 -18.43
C GLU A 340 2.24 -1.23 -19.08
N VAL A 341 3.18 -0.69 -18.31
CA VAL A 341 4.32 0.09 -18.85
C VAL A 341 5.21 -0.78 -19.74
N CYS A 342 5.57 -1.99 -19.30
CA CYS A 342 6.35 -2.93 -20.12
C CYS A 342 5.60 -3.31 -21.40
N ARG A 343 4.28 -3.50 -21.33
CA ARG A 343 3.46 -3.81 -22.49
C ARG A 343 3.45 -2.67 -23.50
N ALA A 344 3.30 -1.42 -23.03
CA ALA A 344 3.32 -0.24 -23.88
C ALA A 344 4.68 -0.01 -24.57
N LYS A 345 5.79 -0.25 -23.85
CA LYS A 345 7.17 -0.12 -24.38
C LYS A 345 7.69 -1.38 -25.10
N GLY A 346 6.91 -2.47 -25.14
CA GLY A 346 7.24 -3.74 -25.76
C GLY A 346 7.79 -4.79 -24.80
N LEU A 347 7.04 -5.88 -24.63
CA LEU A 347 7.46 -7.01 -23.78
C LEU A 347 8.63 -7.77 -24.43
N THR A 348 9.75 -7.91 -23.70
CA THR A 348 10.96 -8.63 -24.14
C THR A 348 10.98 -10.09 -23.68
N GLY A 349 10.11 -10.50 -22.76
CA GLY A 349 10.15 -11.81 -22.12
C GLY A 349 11.14 -11.94 -20.96
N LYS A 350 11.83 -10.84 -20.58
CA LYS A 350 12.74 -10.81 -19.43
C LYS A 350 12.27 -9.88 -18.33
N GLN A 351 11.24 -9.09 -18.60
CA GLN A 351 10.72 -8.10 -17.68
C GLN A 351 9.88 -8.73 -16.58
N GLY A 352 9.81 -8.03 -15.43
CA GLY A 352 8.99 -8.47 -14.33
C GLY A 352 9.12 -7.61 -13.08
N VAL A 353 8.57 -8.11 -11.99
CA VAL A 353 8.55 -7.43 -10.70
C VAL A 353 9.13 -8.32 -9.61
N MET A 354 10.00 -7.76 -8.79
CA MET A 354 10.50 -8.40 -7.59
C MET A 354 9.68 -7.92 -6.37
N ILE A 355 9.10 -8.88 -5.65
CA ILE A 355 8.22 -8.65 -4.51
C ILE A 355 8.72 -9.35 -3.24
N PRO A 356 8.31 -8.93 -2.04
CA PRO A 356 8.55 -9.68 -0.82
C PRO A 356 7.89 -11.06 -0.86
N LYS A 357 8.58 -12.10 -0.41
CA LYS A 357 8.02 -13.46 -0.30
C LYS A 357 6.74 -13.50 0.56
N ALA A 358 6.68 -12.67 1.59
CA ALA A 358 5.50 -12.56 2.45
C ALA A 358 4.24 -12.07 1.73
N ASN A 359 4.38 -11.38 0.57
CA ASN A 359 3.26 -10.92 -0.25
C ASN A 359 2.75 -11.94 -1.27
N VAL A 360 3.32 -13.13 -1.37
CA VAL A 360 2.82 -14.17 -2.30
C VAL A 360 1.37 -14.55 -2.02
N LYS A 361 0.95 -14.51 -0.76
CA LYS A 361 -0.45 -14.75 -0.38
C LYS A 361 -1.42 -13.66 -0.82
N ASN A 362 -0.94 -12.42 -1.05
CA ASN A 362 -1.73 -11.28 -1.51
C ASN A 362 -1.77 -11.17 -3.04
N LEU A 363 -0.99 -11.98 -3.75
CA LEU A 363 -0.82 -11.86 -5.20
C LEU A 363 -2.03 -12.41 -5.95
N MET A 364 -2.85 -11.50 -6.48
CA MET A 364 -4.08 -11.75 -7.23
C MET A 364 -4.18 -10.79 -8.40
N VAL A 365 -3.21 -10.90 -9.33
CA VAL A 365 -3.09 -10.02 -10.49
C VAL A 365 -4.22 -10.27 -11.51
N ASN A 366 -4.43 -9.31 -12.40
CA ASN A 366 -5.42 -9.42 -13.45
C ASN A 366 -5.07 -10.51 -14.49
N HIS A 367 -6.05 -10.94 -15.27
CA HIS A 367 -5.89 -12.02 -16.25
C HIS A 367 -4.86 -11.72 -17.37
N SER A 368 -4.57 -10.45 -17.67
CA SER A 368 -3.56 -10.11 -18.67
C SER A 368 -2.15 -10.38 -18.17
N VAL A 369 -1.86 -10.01 -16.92
CA VAL A 369 -0.60 -10.33 -16.24
C VAL A 369 -0.45 -11.84 -16.07
N LEU A 370 -1.49 -12.51 -15.56
CA LEU A 370 -1.48 -13.96 -15.35
C LEU A 370 -1.11 -14.70 -16.64
N ARG A 371 -1.78 -14.40 -17.75
CA ARG A 371 -1.48 -15.00 -19.06
C ARG A 371 -0.07 -14.68 -19.57
N ALA A 372 0.47 -13.49 -19.26
CA ALA A 372 1.83 -13.14 -19.64
C ALA A 372 2.86 -13.94 -18.82
N VAL A 373 2.61 -14.17 -17.55
CA VAL A 373 3.44 -15.00 -16.68
C VAL A 373 3.40 -16.47 -17.13
N GLU A 374 2.22 -17.04 -17.37
CA GLU A 374 2.05 -18.40 -17.87
C GLU A 374 2.78 -18.66 -19.20
N LYS A 375 2.86 -17.65 -20.07
CA LYS A 375 3.57 -17.70 -21.34
C LYS A 375 5.06 -17.36 -21.24
N GLY A 376 5.60 -17.16 -20.03
CA GLY A 376 7.00 -16.78 -19.82
C GLY A 376 7.38 -15.41 -20.40
N ARG A 377 6.41 -14.51 -20.62
CA ARG A 377 6.64 -13.18 -21.20
C ARG A 377 6.78 -12.06 -20.14
N PHE A 378 6.44 -12.36 -18.91
CA PHE A 378 6.59 -11.50 -17.75
C PHE A 378 6.87 -12.36 -16.52
N HIS A 379 7.60 -11.84 -15.54
CA HIS A 379 8.07 -12.62 -14.40
C HIS A 379 7.74 -11.95 -13.06
N ILE A 380 7.59 -12.76 -12.01
CA ILE A 380 7.43 -12.28 -10.65
C ILE A 380 8.40 -13.06 -9.78
N TRP A 381 9.35 -12.34 -9.16
CA TRP A 381 10.34 -12.95 -8.25
C TRP A 381 9.97 -12.63 -6.81
N ALA A 382 9.94 -13.65 -5.96
CA ALA A 382 9.65 -13.51 -4.55
C ALA A 382 10.93 -13.68 -3.72
N VAL A 383 11.34 -12.63 -3.01
CA VAL A 383 12.60 -12.60 -2.25
C VAL A 383 12.36 -12.39 -0.76
N SER A 384 13.25 -12.95 0.07
CA SER A 384 13.23 -12.83 1.52
C SER A 384 14.36 -11.96 2.07
N THR A 385 15.42 -11.78 1.31
CA THR A 385 16.62 -11.04 1.73
C THR A 385 17.15 -10.13 0.62
N ILE A 386 17.88 -9.09 1.02
CA ILE A 386 18.56 -8.19 0.09
C ILE A 386 19.58 -8.94 -0.78
N GLY A 387 20.29 -9.93 -0.21
CA GLY A 387 21.21 -10.75 -0.98
C GLY A 387 20.55 -11.44 -2.17
N GLN A 388 19.41 -12.12 -1.94
CA GLN A 388 18.66 -12.77 -3.03
C GLN A 388 18.22 -11.77 -4.11
N GLY A 389 17.78 -10.58 -3.69
CA GLY A 389 17.30 -9.58 -4.66
C GLY A 389 18.42 -8.97 -5.50
N ILE A 390 19.56 -8.65 -4.90
CA ILE A 390 20.67 -8.05 -5.66
C ILE A 390 21.27 -9.06 -6.68
N GLU A 391 21.27 -10.35 -6.35
CA GLU A 391 21.69 -11.40 -7.29
C GLU A 391 20.79 -11.45 -8.52
N ILE A 392 19.46 -11.36 -8.33
CA ILE A 392 18.50 -11.34 -9.46
C ILE A 392 18.70 -10.08 -10.30
N LEU A 393 18.92 -8.93 -9.66
CA LEU A 393 19.02 -7.65 -10.36
C LEU A 393 20.33 -7.46 -11.15
N THR A 394 21.44 -8.01 -10.64
CA THR A 394 22.77 -7.80 -11.23
C THR A 394 23.31 -9.05 -11.96
N GLY A 395 22.70 -10.22 -11.74
CA GLY A 395 23.24 -11.50 -12.20
C GLY A 395 24.55 -11.91 -11.51
N THR A 396 24.95 -11.20 -10.43
CA THR A 396 26.20 -11.45 -9.70
C THR A 396 25.86 -11.91 -8.27
N PRO A 397 26.53 -12.97 -7.74
CA PRO A 397 26.30 -13.43 -6.37
C PRO A 397 26.48 -12.30 -5.33
N ALA A 398 25.57 -12.22 -4.36
CA ALA A 398 25.66 -11.22 -3.28
C ALA A 398 26.95 -11.37 -2.47
N GLY A 399 27.34 -12.62 -2.22
CA GLY A 399 28.48 -12.99 -1.39
C GLY A 399 28.09 -13.27 0.07
N VAL A 400 28.75 -14.28 0.65
CA VAL A 400 28.60 -14.64 2.06
C VAL A 400 29.93 -14.35 2.77
N ALA A 401 29.88 -13.68 3.89
CA ALA A 401 31.08 -13.35 4.68
C ALA A 401 31.69 -14.64 5.26
N ASP A 402 33.04 -14.73 5.19
CA ASP A 402 33.81 -15.77 5.89
C ASP A 402 33.82 -15.54 7.41
N LYS A 403 34.47 -16.46 8.16
CA LYS A 403 34.60 -16.33 9.63
C LYS A 403 35.34 -15.05 10.08
N GLN A 404 36.08 -14.43 9.18
CA GLN A 404 36.78 -13.17 9.42
C GLN A 404 35.94 -11.96 8.93
N GLY A 405 34.72 -12.16 8.45
CA GLY A 405 33.83 -11.11 7.96
C GLY A 405 34.26 -10.53 6.61
N ARG A 406 34.99 -11.28 5.77
CA ARG A 406 35.39 -10.89 4.43
C ARG A 406 34.46 -11.51 3.40
N TYR A 407 34.05 -10.74 2.40
CA TYR A 407 33.27 -11.23 1.28
C TYR A 407 34.15 -11.65 0.10
N PRO A 408 33.72 -12.61 -0.74
CA PRO A 408 34.40 -12.94 -2.00
C PRO A 408 34.54 -11.69 -2.87
N GLU A 409 35.74 -11.43 -3.41
CA GLU A 409 36.06 -10.17 -4.12
C GLU A 409 35.15 -9.89 -5.30
N GLU A 410 34.79 -10.91 -6.07
CA GLU A 410 33.93 -10.79 -7.25
C GLU A 410 32.42 -10.69 -6.92
N SER A 411 32.04 -10.87 -5.66
CA SER A 411 30.65 -10.75 -5.25
C SER A 411 30.23 -9.27 -5.09
N VAL A 412 28.92 -9.00 -5.12
CA VAL A 412 28.39 -7.64 -4.92
C VAL A 412 28.93 -7.02 -3.62
N TYR A 413 28.83 -7.75 -2.50
CA TYR A 413 29.27 -7.26 -1.18
C TYR A 413 30.79 -7.14 -1.10
N GLY A 414 31.54 -8.01 -1.82
CA GLY A 414 32.98 -7.90 -1.91
C GLY A 414 33.42 -6.61 -2.61
N ARG A 415 32.80 -6.31 -3.77
CA ARG A 415 33.07 -5.06 -4.53
C ARG A 415 32.68 -3.81 -3.72
N VAL A 416 31.55 -3.85 -3.02
CA VAL A 416 31.15 -2.77 -2.09
C VAL A 416 32.20 -2.56 -1.00
N ALA A 417 32.65 -3.64 -0.35
CA ALA A 417 33.66 -3.57 0.71
C ALA A 417 34.99 -3.02 0.18
N GLN A 418 35.44 -3.44 -1.00
CA GLN A 418 36.65 -2.91 -1.67
C GLN A 418 36.53 -1.41 -1.97
N ARG A 419 35.37 -0.96 -2.51
CA ARG A 419 35.13 0.45 -2.81
C ARG A 419 35.20 1.31 -1.55
N LEU A 420 34.52 0.86 -0.47
CA LEU A 420 34.53 1.55 0.83
C LEU A 420 35.93 1.61 1.45
N LYS A 421 36.71 0.53 1.37
CA LYS A 421 38.12 0.52 1.79
C LYS A 421 38.95 1.51 0.97
N GLY A 422 38.72 1.62 -0.33
CA GLY A 422 39.36 2.61 -1.19
C GLY A 422 39.05 4.04 -0.78
N PHE A 423 37.82 4.36 -0.40
CA PHE A 423 37.43 5.68 0.10
C PHE A 423 38.18 6.03 1.39
N VAL A 424 38.35 5.06 2.31
CA VAL A 424 39.11 5.25 3.57
C VAL A 424 40.58 5.50 3.26
N ALA A 425 41.21 4.67 2.41
CA ALA A 425 42.63 4.81 2.04
C ALA A 425 42.90 6.18 1.40
N ARG A 426 42.10 6.58 0.41
CA ARG A 426 42.25 7.89 -0.25
C ARG A 426 42.05 9.06 0.70
N GLY A 427 41.11 8.92 1.67
CA GLY A 427 40.93 9.93 2.73
C GLY A 427 42.16 10.14 3.61
N PHE A 428 42.92 9.07 3.92
CA PHE A 428 44.19 9.15 4.63
C PHE A 428 45.28 9.78 3.75
N GLU A 429 45.40 9.39 2.49
CA GLU A 429 46.36 9.98 1.54
C GLU A 429 46.13 11.50 1.42
N LEU A 430 44.91 11.95 1.17
CA LEU A 430 44.57 13.37 1.08
C LEU A 430 44.88 14.14 2.37
N LYS A 431 44.64 13.53 3.55
CA LYS A 431 44.99 14.16 4.83
C LYS A 431 46.50 14.35 4.96
N ASN A 432 47.29 13.40 4.45
CA ASN A 432 48.76 13.53 4.48
C ASN A 432 49.26 14.47 3.37
N GLU A 433 48.61 14.55 2.22
CA GLU A 433 48.97 15.47 1.11
C GLU A 433 48.65 16.94 1.44
N PHE A 434 47.52 17.22 2.11
CA PHE A 434 47.03 18.59 2.36
C PHE A 434 47.00 19.00 3.83
N GLY A 435 47.29 18.11 4.78
CA GLY A 435 47.28 18.39 6.23
C GLY A 435 48.65 18.69 6.81
N GLY A 436 49.67 18.97 6.01
CA GLY A 436 51.05 19.18 6.42
C GLY A 436 51.41 20.59 6.90
N ASP A 437 50.47 21.54 7.00
CA ASP A 437 50.78 22.94 7.38
C ASP A 437 49.91 23.47 8.56
N GLU A 438 49.66 22.65 9.57
CA GLU A 438 49.15 23.16 10.85
C GLU A 438 50.03 22.59 12.00
N GLU A 439 51.21 23.17 12.24
CA GLU A 439 51.89 23.27 13.51
C GLU A 439 52.00 24.72 13.97
#